data_bb0a2b5d25a8992b4f3806a14401eeba
#
_entry.id   bb0a2b5d25a8992b4f3806a14401eeba
#
_cell.length_a   1.000
_cell.length_b   1.000
_cell.length_c   1.000
_cell.angle_alpha   90.00
_cell.angle_beta   90.00
_cell.angle_gamma   90.00
#
_symmetry.space_group_name_H-M   'P 1'
#
loop_
_entity.id
_entity.type
_entity.pdbx_description
1 polymer ?
#
loop_
_entity_poly.entity_id
_entity_poly.type
_entity_poly.pdbx_seq_one_letter_code
_entity_poly.pdbx_strand_id
1 'polypeptide(L)'
;PKSKLFFDVHLMLDNPQDYVEAFISAGADQVSIHVEPSYDIGATLEKVRSLGAKSGIVLNPRTDASHILPYLPSIDIVLAMTVQPGFGGQSFDDSVLEKTKQIDAYRTEHSLNFRLEVDGGINLNTARNCRNHGVDTFVAGTAFFRSDDQKKFLSEIESMF
;
A
#
# COMPACT_ATOMS: atom_id res chain seq x y z
N PRO A 1 22.26 15.01 -3.36
CA PRO A 1 21.51 14.97 -4.61
C PRO A 1 20.13 14.37 -4.32
N LYS A 2 19.06 15.03 -4.76
CA LYS A 2 17.71 14.46 -4.65
C LYS A 2 17.66 13.21 -5.52
N SER A 3 17.18 12.10 -4.97
CA SER A 3 16.86 10.90 -5.75
C SER A 3 15.86 11.25 -6.85
N LYS A 4 15.91 10.50 -7.97
CA LYS A 4 14.91 10.56 -9.03
C LYS A 4 13.83 9.48 -8.85
N LEU A 5 13.97 8.65 -7.80
CA LEU A 5 13.01 7.61 -7.49
C LEU A 5 11.79 8.22 -6.82
N PHE A 6 10.63 7.64 -7.08
CA PHE A 6 9.39 7.92 -6.36
C PHE A 6 9.51 7.41 -4.92
N PHE A 7 9.27 8.27 -3.95
CA PHE A 7 9.31 7.93 -2.53
C PHE A 7 7.90 7.67 -2.01
N ASP A 8 7.59 6.40 -1.87
CA ASP A 8 6.39 5.92 -1.21
C ASP A 8 6.67 5.68 0.28
N VAL A 9 5.93 6.36 1.15
CA VAL A 9 6.12 6.31 2.59
C VAL A 9 4.90 5.71 3.27
N HIS A 10 5.09 4.58 3.91
CA HIS A 10 4.08 3.93 4.74
C HIS A 10 4.32 4.26 6.22
N LEU A 11 3.41 4.99 6.86
CA LEU A 11 3.49 5.40 8.27
C LEU A 11 2.76 4.40 9.17
N MET A 12 3.52 3.56 9.88
CA MET A 12 3.02 2.65 10.93
C MET A 12 3.05 3.37 12.28
N LEU A 13 2.18 4.35 12.47
CA LEU A 13 2.15 5.23 13.66
C LEU A 13 0.72 5.35 14.18
N ASP A 14 0.57 5.56 15.50
CA ASP A 14 -0.73 5.81 16.14
C ASP A 14 -1.26 7.23 15.87
N ASN A 15 -0.36 8.17 15.58
CA ASN A 15 -0.67 9.58 15.36
C ASN A 15 0.02 10.12 14.08
N PRO A 16 -0.26 9.58 12.88
CA PRO A 16 0.42 9.95 11.63
C PRO A 16 0.23 11.41 11.26
N GLN A 17 -0.88 12.05 11.68
CA GLN A 17 -1.17 13.47 11.43
C GLN A 17 -0.08 14.42 11.91
N ASP A 18 0.71 14.02 12.91
CA ASP A 18 1.80 14.84 13.46
C ASP A 18 3.07 14.76 12.62
N TYR A 19 3.16 13.77 11.71
CA TYR A 19 4.39 13.45 10.98
C TYR A 19 4.28 13.64 9.46
N VAL A 20 3.09 13.60 8.86
CA VAL A 20 2.91 13.68 7.40
C VAL A 20 3.65 14.86 6.78
N GLU A 21 3.59 16.04 7.41
CA GLU A 21 4.25 17.24 6.90
C GLU A 21 5.79 17.11 6.89
N ALA A 22 6.37 16.52 7.93
CA ALA A 22 7.81 16.30 8.02
C ALA A 22 8.31 15.34 6.93
N PHE A 23 7.58 14.24 6.67
CA PHE A 23 7.93 13.29 5.62
C PHE A 23 7.78 13.89 4.23
N ILE A 24 6.72 14.64 3.97
CA ILE A 24 6.52 15.32 2.67
C ILE A 24 7.60 16.37 2.45
N SER A 25 7.91 17.18 3.47
CA SER A 25 9.00 18.17 3.41
C SER A 25 10.38 17.53 3.18
N ALA A 26 10.57 16.30 3.67
CA ALA A 26 11.78 15.50 3.42
C ALA A 26 11.84 14.91 2.01
N GLY A 27 10.73 14.94 1.25
CA GLY A 27 10.68 14.54 -0.15
C GLY A 27 9.82 13.31 -0.43
N ALA A 28 8.89 12.93 0.47
CA ALA A 28 7.92 11.89 0.16
C ALA A 28 6.99 12.34 -0.97
N ASP A 29 6.84 11.51 -2.00
CA ASP A 29 5.92 11.73 -3.12
C ASP A 29 4.53 11.19 -2.80
N GLN A 30 4.45 10.22 -1.90
CA GLN A 30 3.24 9.55 -1.44
C GLN A 30 3.36 9.25 0.07
N VAL A 31 2.25 9.38 0.80
CA VAL A 31 2.17 8.99 2.22
C VAL A 31 0.91 8.18 2.45
N SER A 32 1.10 6.97 2.98
CA SER A 32 0.04 6.02 3.32
C SER A 32 -0.10 5.88 4.83
N ILE A 33 -1.34 5.97 5.33
CA ILE A 33 -1.69 5.98 6.76
C ILE A 33 -2.70 4.88 7.10
N HIS A 34 -2.57 4.26 8.27
CA HIS A 34 -3.44 3.20 8.75
C HIS A 34 -4.82 3.68 9.18
N VAL A 35 -5.85 2.83 8.99
CA VAL A 35 -7.23 3.12 9.42
C VAL A 35 -7.51 2.72 10.85
N GLU A 36 -6.65 1.91 11.48
CA GLU A 36 -6.93 1.31 12.78
C GLU A 36 -6.72 2.26 13.97
N PRO A 37 -5.72 3.17 13.99
CA PRO A 37 -5.53 4.08 15.12
C PRO A 37 -6.63 5.15 15.21
N SER A 38 -6.82 5.69 16.41
CA SER A 38 -7.87 6.68 16.68
C SER A 38 -7.41 8.11 16.38
N TYR A 39 -7.68 8.59 15.17
CA TYR A 39 -7.43 9.97 14.73
C TYR A 39 -8.38 10.33 13.58
N ASP A 40 -8.39 11.59 13.15
CA ASP A 40 -9.18 12.02 12.00
C ASP A 40 -8.46 11.63 10.69
N ILE A 41 -8.85 10.47 10.14
CA ILE A 41 -8.31 9.92 8.90
C ILE A 41 -8.57 10.86 7.72
N GLY A 42 -9.81 11.36 7.59
CA GLY A 42 -10.21 12.22 6.49
C GLY A 42 -9.38 13.51 6.44
N ALA A 43 -9.28 14.22 7.57
CA ALA A 43 -8.46 15.43 7.68
C ALA A 43 -6.98 15.14 7.42
N THR A 44 -6.47 13.99 7.85
CA THR A 44 -5.06 13.63 7.61
C THR A 44 -4.78 13.34 6.14
N LEU A 45 -5.65 12.61 5.44
CA LEU A 45 -5.55 12.37 3.99
C LEU A 45 -5.64 13.68 3.20
N GLU A 46 -6.52 14.60 3.61
CA GLU A 46 -6.64 15.93 2.99
C GLU A 46 -5.36 16.77 3.23
N LYS A 47 -4.80 16.72 4.44
CA LYS A 47 -3.51 17.36 4.74
C LYS A 47 -2.40 16.86 3.82
N VAL A 48 -2.29 15.53 3.61
CA VAL A 48 -1.30 14.96 2.68
C VAL A 48 -1.45 15.56 1.28
N ARG A 49 -2.68 15.57 0.73
CA ARG A 49 -2.95 16.13 -0.60
C ARG A 49 -2.68 17.64 -0.68
N SER A 50 -3.07 18.39 0.34
CA SER A 50 -2.84 19.85 0.38
C SER A 50 -1.37 20.22 0.38
N LEU A 51 -0.50 19.34 0.88
CA LEU A 51 0.95 19.47 0.85
C LEU A 51 1.58 18.99 -0.47
N GLY A 52 0.77 18.53 -1.44
CA GLY A 52 1.20 18.16 -2.79
C GLY A 52 1.69 16.72 -2.94
N ALA A 53 1.53 15.87 -1.92
CA ALA A 53 1.82 14.44 -2.01
C ALA A 53 0.57 13.62 -2.35
N LYS A 54 0.77 12.41 -2.90
CA LYS A 54 -0.30 11.43 -3.08
C LYS A 54 -0.70 10.85 -1.72
N SER A 55 -2.00 10.61 -1.55
CA SER A 55 -2.55 10.08 -0.30
C SER A 55 -2.89 8.60 -0.41
N GLY A 56 -2.47 7.82 0.58
CA GLY A 56 -2.73 6.40 0.68
C GLY A 56 -3.42 6.01 1.98
N ILE A 57 -4.21 4.94 1.90
CA ILE A 57 -4.86 4.34 3.05
C ILE A 57 -4.43 2.89 3.23
N VAL A 58 -4.16 2.49 4.47
CA VAL A 58 -3.64 1.17 4.81
C VAL A 58 -4.60 0.44 5.72
N LEU A 59 -4.76 -0.86 5.48
CA LEU A 59 -5.52 -1.73 6.36
C LEU A 59 -4.78 -3.02 6.67
N ASN A 60 -4.88 -3.47 7.93
CA ASN A 60 -4.28 -4.69 8.42
C ASN A 60 -5.04 -5.95 7.92
N PRO A 61 -4.43 -7.15 8.00
CA PRO A 61 -5.07 -8.39 7.54
C PRO A 61 -6.45 -8.64 8.17
N ARG A 62 -6.64 -8.29 9.44
CA ARG A 62 -7.91 -8.50 10.17
C ARG A 62 -8.91 -7.36 10.05
N THR A 63 -8.54 -6.24 9.45
CA THR A 63 -9.42 -5.08 9.27
C THR A 63 -10.29 -5.29 8.04
N ASP A 64 -11.59 -5.13 8.19
CA ASP A 64 -12.55 -5.28 7.11
C ASP A 64 -12.43 -4.14 6.08
N ALA A 65 -12.64 -4.45 4.79
CA ALA A 65 -12.57 -3.47 3.71
C ALA A 65 -13.60 -2.33 3.86
N SER A 66 -14.70 -2.56 4.56
CA SER A 66 -15.71 -1.53 4.81
C SER A 66 -15.17 -0.28 5.52
N HIS A 67 -14.11 -0.43 6.31
CA HIS A 67 -13.48 0.69 7.03
C HIS A 67 -12.84 1.73 6.10
N ILE A 68 -12.46 1.35 4.89
CA ILE A 68 -11.81 2.25 3.94
C ILE A 68 -12.76 2.82 2.88
N LEU A 69 -13.94 2.22 2.67
CA LEU A 69 -14.87 2.62 1.61
C LEU A 69 -15.18 4.12 1.57
N PRO A 70 -15.38 4.83 2.71
CA PRO A 70 -15.65 6.27 2.70
C PRO A 70 -14.52 7.12 2.11
N TYR A 71 -13.29 6.61 2.10
CA TYR A 71 -12.10 7.35 1.68
C TYR A 71 -11.69 7.05 0.23
N LEU A 72 -12.12 5.92 -0.34
CA LEU A 72 -11.71 5.44 -1.66
C LEU A 72 -11.88 6.46 -2.79
N PRO A 73 -12.93 7.31 -2.83
CA PRO A 73 -13.08 8.30 -3.89
C PRO A 73 -12.02 9.41 -3.90
N SER A 74 -11.24 9.55 -2.83
CA SER A 74 -10.35 10.70 -2.63
C SER A 74 -8.89 10.31 -2.37
N ILE A 75 -8.50 9.07 -2.63
CA ILE A 75 -7.13 8.58 -2.42
C ILE A 75 -6.48 8.11 -3.71
N ASP A 76 -5.17 7.99 -3.69
CA ASP A 76 -4.36 7.55 -4.84
C ASP A 76 -3.95 6.07 -4.73
N ILE A 77 -3.91 5.52 -3.51
CA ILE A 77 -3.51 4.14 -3.26
C ILE A 77 -4.19 3.53 -2.04
N VAL A 78 -4.53 2.24 -2.13
CA VAL A 78 -4.88 1.38 -1.00
C VAL A 78 -3.75 0.38 -0.81
N LEU A 79 -3.20 0.32 0.40
CA LEU A 79 -2.23 -0.70 0.80
C LEU A 79 -2.91 -1.73 1.71
N ALA A 80 -3.06 -2.95 1.22
CA ALA A 80 -3.51 -4.08 2.03
C ALA A 80 -2.30 -4.84 2.60
N MET A 81 -2.15 -4.81 3.93
CA MET A 81 -1.13 -5.59 4.60
C MET A 81 -1.42 -7.08 4.47
N THR A 82 -0.45 -7.85 4.04
CA THR A 82 -0.52 -9.31 3.88
C THR A 82 0.27 -10.06 4.97
N VAL A 83 0.69 -9.33 5.99
CA VAL A 83 1.26 -9.80 7.25
C VAL A 83 0.82 -8.88 8.37
N GLN A 84 0.90 -9.31 9.62
CA GLN A 84 0.68 -8.41 10.74
C GLN A 84 1.81 -7.36 10.76
N PRO A 85 1.50 -6.06 10.96
CA PRO A 85 2.53 -5.04 11.03
C PRO A 85 3.49 -5.28 12.21
N GLY A 86 4.77 -4.91 12.01
CA GLY A 86 5.75 -4.96 13.09
C GLY A 86 7.16 -5.42 12.69
N PHE A 87 7.32 -6.52 11.93
CA PHE A 87 8.65 -6.99 11.52
C PHE A 87 8.62 -7.69 10.16
N GLY A 88 9.76 -7.65 9.46
CA GLY A 88 9.90 -8.28 8.15
C GLY A 88 10.08 -9.81 8.23
N GLY A 89 9.89 -10.50 7.08
CA GLY A 89 10.14 -11.93 6.96
C GLY A 89 9.02 -12.83 7.46
N GLN A 90 7.84 -12.29 7.71
CA GLN A 90 6.63 -13.06 8.05
C GLN A 90 6.08 -13.81 6.82
N SER A 91 5.33 -14.88 7.06
CA SER A 91 4.60 -15.60 6.01
C SER A 91 3.43 -14.78 5.49
N PHE A 92 3.23 -14.82 4.19
CA PHE A 92 2.08 -14.22 3.52
C PHE A 92 0.75 -14.79 4.06
N ASP A 93 -0.22 -13.92 4.31
CA ASP A 93 -1.56 -14.28 4.75
C ASP A 93 -2.52 -14.32 3.55
N ASP A 94 -2.77 -15.53 3.02
CA ASP A 94 -3.65 -15.74 1.87
C ASP A 94 -5.10 -15.27 2.10
N SER A 95 -5.55 -15.13 3.36
CA SER A 95 -6.91 -14.66 3.66
C SER A 95 -7.17 -13.23 3.20
N VAL A 96 -6.11 -12.44 2.99
CA VAL A 96 -6.20 -11.06 2.48
C VAL A 96 -6.59 -11.00 1.00
N LEU A 97 -6.39 -12.07 0.24
CA LEU A 97 -6.69 -12.10 -1.20
C LEU A 97 -8.17 -11.84 -1.51
N GLU A 98 -9.09 -12.40 -0.71
CA GLU A 98 -10.51 -12.11 -0.89
C GLU A 98 -10.85 -10.64 -0.61
N LYS A 99 -10.17 -10.03 0.35
CA LYS A 99 -10.30 -8.59 0.63
C LYS A 99 -9.79 -7.73 -0.54
N THR A 100 -8.63 -8.06 -1.12
CA THR A 100 -8.12 -7.31 -2.28
C THR A 100 -9.07 -7.41 -3.48
N LYS A 101 -9.66 -8.59 -3.71
CA LYS A 101 -10.69 -8.80 -4.73
C LYS A 101 -11.95 -7.95 -4.48
N GLN A 102 -12.41 -7.84 -3.23
CA GLN A 102 -13.55 -6.97 -2.87
C GLN A 102 -13.23 -5.49 -3.14
N ILE A 103 -12.03 -5.03 -2.77
CA ILE A 103 -11.59 -3.64 -3.00
C ILE A 103 -11.49 -3.36 -4.51
N ASP A 104 -10.96 -4.29 -5.31
CA ASP A 104 -10.86 -4.15 -6.76
C ASP A 104 -12.25 -4.15 -7.44
N ALA A 105 -13.17 -5.00 -6.98
CA ALA A 105 -14.55 -5.00 -7.46
C ALA A 105 -15.24 -3.65 -7.18
N TYR A 106 -15.07 -3.11 -5.97
CA TYR A 106 -15.60 -1.79 -5.59
C TYR A 106 -14.98 -0.68 -6.46
N ARG A 107 -13.65 -0.71 -6.67
CA ARG A 107 -12.93 0.23 -7.54
C ARG A 107 -13.54 0.24 -8.95
N THR A 108 -13.78 -0.95 -9.51
CA THR A 108 -14.33 -1.12 -10.85
C THR A 108 -15.78 -0.63 -10.92
N GLU A 109 -16.63 -1.05 -9.99
CA GLU A 109 -18.06 -0.67 -9.93
C GLU A 109 -18.26 0.84 -9.85
N HIS A 110 -17.41 1.53 -9.08
CA HIS A 110 -17.51 2.97 -8.87
C HIS A 110 -16.60 3.80 -9.79
N SER A 111 -15.91 3.16 -10.76
CA SER A 111 -14.98 3.81 -11.69
C SER A 111 -13.90 4.65 -10.98
N LEU A 112 -13.37 4.15 -9.86
CA LEU A 112 -12.33 4.81 -9.09
C LEU A 112 -10.94 4.51 -9.66
N ASN A 113 -10.00 5.44 -9.50
CA ASN A 113 -8.67 5.36 -10.09
C ASN A 113 -7.57 5.43 -9.01
N PHE A 114 -7.63 4.53 -8.05
CA PHE A 114 -6.53 4.31 -7.10
C PHE A 114 -5.76 3.03 -7.44
N ARG A 115 -4.51 2.95 -7.02
CA ARG A 115 -3.73 1.70 -7.09
C ARG A 115 -4.01 0.83 -5.89
N LEU A 116 -4.00 -0.50 -6.10
CA LEU A 116 -4.15 -1.49 -5.04
C LEU A 116 -2.80 -2.18 -4.81
N GLU A 117 -2.21 -1.90 -3.66
CA GLU A 117 -0.90 -2.34 -3.23
C GLU A 117 -0.99 -3.39 -2.13
N VAL A 118 0.02 -4.25 -2.06
CA VAL A 118 0.21 -5.21 -0.96
C VAL A 118 1.64 -5.16 -0.42
N ASP A 119 1.76 -5.32 0.91
CA ASP A 119 3.04 -5.45 1.61
C ASP A 119 3.00 -6.60 2.63
N GLY A 120 4.01 -7.45 2.55
CA GLY A 120 4.26 -8.56 3.45
C GLY A 120 4.33 -9.92 2.77
N GLY A 121 5.48 -10.60 2.90
CA GLY A 121 5.70 -11.94 2.35
C GLY A 121 5.63 -12.03 0.81
N ILE A 122 5.81 -10.90 0.11
CA ILE A 122 5.73 -10.83 -1.34
C ILE A 122 6.98 -11.46 -1.98
N ASN A 123 6.73 -12.45 -2.83
CA ASN A 123 7.66 -13.12 -3.73
C ASN A 123 6.96 -13.39 -5.08
N LEU A 124 7.63 -13.98 -6.05
CA LEU A 124 7.06 -14.19 -7.39
C LEU A 124 5.76 -15.01 -7.40
N ASN A 125 5.61 -15.97 -6.48
CA ASN A 125 4.40 -16.78 -6.42
C ASN A 125 3.24 -16.01 -5.76
N THR A 126 3.49 -15.37 -4.61
CA THR A 126 2.47 -14.58 -3.92
C THR A 126 2.07 -13.35 -4.74
N ALA A 127 3.01 -12.73 -5.48
CA ALA A 127 2.72 -11.63 -6.39
C ALA A 127 1.74 -12.06 -7.51
N ARG A 128 1.93 -13.25 -8.14
CA ARG A 128 0.99 -13.79 -9.13
C ARG A 128 -0.41 -14.00 -8.54
N ASN A 129 -0.47 -14.55 -7.32
CA ASN A 129 -1.75 -14.73 -6.63
C ASN A 129 -2.42 -13.38 -6.37
N CYS A 130 -1.69 -12.39 -5.85
CA CYS A 130 -2.20 -11.04 -5.64
C CYS A 130 -2.70 -10.39 -6.95
N ARG A 131 -1.93 -10.54 -8.04
CA ARG A 131 -2.31 -10.00 -9.36
C ARG A 131 -3.67 -10.55 -9.85
N ASN A 132 -3.90 -11.85 -9.63
CA ASN A 132 -5.17 -12.51 -9.97
C ASN A 132 -6.35 -12.04 -9.11
N HIS A 133 -6.09 -11.29 -8.04
CA HIS A 133 -7.07 -10.72 -7.11
C HIS A 133 -7.11 -9.18 -7.15
N GLY A 134 -6.73 -8.59 -8.30
CA GLY A 134 -6.88 -7.15 -8.56
C GLY A 134 -5.72 -6.27 -8.11
N VAL A 135 -4.69 -6.84 -7.45
CA VAL A 135 -3.52 -6.06 -7.01
C VAL A 135 -2.68 -5.61 -8.21
N ASP A 136 -2.22 -4.38 -8.18
CA ASP A 136 -1.42 -3.77 -9.25
C ASP A 136 -0.09 -3.18 -8.78
N THR A 137 0.21 -3.23 -7.48
CA THR A 137 1.44 -2.69 -6.90
C THR A 137 1.95 -3.63 -5.79
N PHE A 138 3.26 -3.84 -5.72
CA PHE A 138 3.87 -4.81 -4.80
C PHE A 138 5.04 -4.19 -4.03
N VAL A 139 5.04 -4.36 -2.70
CA VAL A 139 6.20 -4.08 -1.87
C VAL A 139 6.94 -5.39 -1.61
N ALA A 140 8.12 -5.54 -2.20
CA ALA A 140 8.95 -6.74 -2.10
C ALA A 140 10.33 -6.39 -1.52
N GLY A 141 10.50 -6.55 -0.22
CA GLY A 141 11.78 -6.34 0.48
C GLY A 141 12.65 -7.58 0.44
N THR A 142 12.41 -8.50 1.36
CA THR A 142 13.28 -9.69 1.58
C THR A 142 13.49 -10.52 0.32
N ALA A 143 12.43 -10.78 -0.46
CA ALA A 143 12.54 -11.59 -1.67
C ALA A 143 13.38 -10.93 -2.75
N PHE A 144 13.27 -9.61 -2.91
CA PHE A 144 14.06 -8.84 -3.87
C PHE A 144 15.54 -8.78 -3.45
N PHE A 145 15.83 -8.36 -2.20
CA PHE A 145 17.21 -8.16 -1.74
C PHE A 145 18.00 -9.47 -1.55
N ARG A 146 17.29 -10.60 -1.36
CA ARG A 146 17.92 -11.94 -1.26
C ARG A 146 17.92 -12.71 -2.59
N SER A 147 17.39 -12.13 -3.66
CA SER A 147 17.44 -12.76 -4.98
C SER A 147 18.87 -12.78 -5.52
N ASP A 148 19.29 -13.91 -6.07
CA ASP A 148 20.58 -14.04 -6.76
C ASP A 148 20.64 -13.17 -8.03
N ASP A 149 19.49 -12.87 -8.64
CA ASP A 149 19.35 -12.00 -9.82
C ASP A 149 18.17 -11.05 -9.64
N GLN A 150 18.44 -9.87 -9.11
CA GLN A 150 17.44 -8.83 -8.87
C GLN A 150 16.82 -8.29 -10.17
N LYS A 151 17.59 -8.25 -11.27
CA LYS A 151 17.07 -7.79 -12.56
C LYS A 151 16.06 -8.78 -13.11
N LYS A 152 16.34 -10.07 -13.02
CA LYS A 152 15.41 -11.13 -13.39
C LYS A 152 14.15 -11.08 -12.53
N PHE A 153 14.30 -10.89 -11.21
CA PHE A 153 13.17 -10.76 -10.29
C PHE A 153 12.23 -9.61 -10.72
N LEU A 154 12.79 -8.41 -11.00
CA LEU A 154 12.01 -7.28 -11.48
C LEU A 154 11.31 -7.56 -12.81
N SER A 155 12.05 -8.13 -13.78
CA SER A 155 11.49 -8.48 -15.09
C SER A 155 10.33 -9.49 -14.97
N GLU A 156 10.41 -10.45 -14.05
CA GLU A 156 9.32 -11.40 -13.80
C GLU A 156 8.10 -10.73 -13.16
N ILE A 157 8.31 -9.78 -12.23
CA ILE A 157 7.22 -8.97 -11.68
C ILE A 157 6.58 -8.11 -12.78
N GLU A 158 7.38 -7.38 -13.57
CA GLU A 158 6.88 -6.54 -14.66
C GLU A 158 6.09 -7.33 -15.71
N SER A 159 6.46 -8.58 -15.97
CA SER A 159 5.76 -9.46 -16.92
C SER A 159 4.34 -9.88 -16.47
N MET A 160 3.95 -9.56 -15.25
CA MET A 160 2.60 -9.85 -14.73
C MET A 160 1.57 -8.76 -15.11
N PHE A 161 2.02 -7.63 -15.68
CA PHE A 161 1.21 -6.48 -16.09
C PHE A 161 1.12 -6.37 -17.62
#